data_06876d1820258c8914ebf43ff3d21810
#
_entry.id   06876d1820258c8914ebf43ff3d21810
#
_cell.length_a   1.000
_cell.length_b   1.000
_cell.length_c   1.000
_cell.angle_alpha   90.00
_cell.angle_beta   90.00
_cell.angle_gamma   90.00
#
_symmetry.space_group_name_H-M   'P 1'
#
loop_
_entity.id
_entity.type
_entity.pdbx_description
1 polymer ?
#
loop_
_entity_poly.entity_id
_entity_poly.type
_entity_poly.pdbx_seq_one_letter_code
_entity_poly.pdbx_strand_id
1 'polypeptide(L)'
;FSWDYPVDVFIKDFTTFVHQIQMDGRLYPIGTEIDTEGRHTLQVNAIDAAGNEAVARAEFVIDHTPPKIQFYQVEEGAQYEGILNFQVDSRKKEDWIEEVLINGKRQTLKKEDGKYTFQITNPGEYEVSVTAADLAGNEAEENISFEIVPEKTILEKAAAPIQKILSGKTEKEQKNRQGEKENRHFAMLKWIVIGSIITILLIMAGVVLCRRKKDSAKEEQADEE
;
A
#
# COMPACT_ATOMS: atom_id res chain seq x y z
N PHE A 1 31.32 -11.18 7.63
CA PHE A 1 31.59 -11.24 6.19
C PHE A 1 30.30 -11.56 5.47
N SER A 2 30.00 -10.85 4.37
CA SER A 2 28.75 -10.95 3.60
C SER A 2 28.82 -11.90 2.39
N TRP A 3 29.96 -12.46 2.11
CA TRP A 3 30.17 -13.44 1.02
C TRP A 3 30.91 -14.66 1.52
N ASP A 4 30.79 -15.77 0.77
CA ASP A 4 31.49 -17.00 1.02
C ASP A 4 33.00 -16.75 0.88
N TYR A 5 33.73 -16.99 1.96
CA TYR A 5 35.16 -16.71 2.01
C TYR A 5 35.93 -18.02 2.21
N PRO A 6 36.82 -18.39 1.28
CA PRO A 6 37.70 -19.53 1.50
C PRO A 6 38.67 -19.19 2.63
N VAL A 7 38.76 -20.08 3.62
CA VAL A 7 39.70 -19.90 4.73
C VAL A 7 41.07 -20.34 4.30
N ASP A 8 41.98 -19.37 4.25
CA ASP A 8 43.41 -19.64 4.02
C ASP A 8 44.13 -19.81 5.35
N VAL A 9 44.83 -20.93 5.50
CA VAL A 9 45.68 -21.21 6.66
C VAL A 9 47.11 -21.29 6.19
N PHE A 10 47.96 -20.42 6.71
CA PHE A 10 49.37 -20.44 6.41
C PHE A 10 50.16 -20.88 7.64
N ILE A 11 50.85 -22.07 7.50
CA ILE A 11 51.70 -22.66 8.51
C ILE A 11 53.14 -22.61 8.00
N LYS A 12 54.06 -22.06 8.76
CA LYS A 12 55.45 -21.95 8.43
C LYS A 12 56.33 -22.62 9.52
N ASP A 13 57.11 -23.61 9.11
CA ASP A 13 58.14 -24.24 9.91
C ASP A 13 59.35 -24.56 9.03
N PHE A 14 60.52 -24.80 9.66
CA PHE A 14 61.75 -25.23 9.01
C PHE A 14 61.83 -26.75 8.88
N THR A 15 60.93 -27.49 9.54
CA THR A 15 60.86 -28.97 9.57
C THR A 15 59.54 -29.44 8.99
N THR A 16 59.46 -30.77 8.75
CA THR A 16 58.19 -31.36 8.36
C THR A 16 57.20 -31.35 9.52
N PHE A 17 55.95 -30.98 9.27
CA PHE A 17 54.92 -30.94 10.29
C PHE A 17 53.64 -31.62 9.78
N VAL A 18 52.80 -32.08 10.71
CA VAL A 18 51.41 -32.48 10.48
C VAL A 18 50.50 -31.46 11.11
N HIS A 19 49.39 -31.17 10.44
CA HIS A 19 48.40 -30.21 10.95
C HIS A 19 47.00 -30.79 10.87
N GLN A 20 46.13 -30.28 11.74
CA GLN A 20 44.72 -30.56 11.76
C GLN A 20 43.96 -29.22 11.88
N ILE A 21 43.03 -29.01 10.97
CA ILE A 21 42.19 -27.86 10.97
C ILE A 21 40.78 -28.27 11.35
N GLN A 22 40.19 -27.55 12.27
CA GLN A 22 38.82 -27.77 12.73
C GLN A 22 38.02 -26.46 12.62
N MET A 23 36.80 -26.58 12.12
CA MET A 23 35.77 -25.55 12.14
C MET A 23 34.67 -26.02 13.07
N ASP A 24 34.35 -25.22 14.10
CA ASP A 24 33.33 -25.54 15.11
C ASP A 24 33.50 -26.98 15.71
N GLY A 25 34.75 -27.34 15.95
CA GLY A 25 35.13 -28.64 16.50
C GLY A 25 35.06 -29.81 15.52
N ARG A 26 34.82 -29.61 14.23
CA ARG A 26 34.80 -30.63 13.18
C ARG A 26 35.97 -30.45 12.24
N LEU A 27 36.49 -31.55 11.71
CA LEU A 27 37.54 -31.51 10.68
C LEU A 27 37.10 -30.67 9.50
N TYR A 28 37.96 -29.73 9.11
CA TYR A 28 37.68 -28.77 8.05
C TYR A 28 38.74 -28.86 6.94
N PRO A 29 38.38 -29.26 5.71
CA PRO A 29 39.30 -29.29 4.58
C PRO A 29 39.63 -27.83 4.16
N ILE A 30 40.91 -27.53 3.97
CA ILE A 30 41.37 -26.23 3.47
C ILE A 30 40.72 -25.94 2.11
N GLY A 31 40.30 -24.67 1.92
CA GLY A 31 39.68 -24.23 0.68
C GLY A 31 38.19 -24.56 0.55
N THR A 32 37.57 -25.12 1.60
CA THR A 32 36.09 -25.22 1.67
C THR A 32 35.50 -23.85 1.96
N GLU A 33 34.45 -23.49 1.24
CA GLU A 33 33.69 -22.26 1.51
C GLU A 33 32.80 -22.46 2.73
N ILE A 34 32.64 -21.40 3.51
CA ILE A 34 31.74 -21.37 4.67
C ILE A 34 30.53 -20.53 4.28
N ASP A 35 29.38 -21.16 4.11
CA ASP A 35 28.11 -20.57 3.70
C ASP A 35 27.11 -20.43 4.86
N THR A 36 27.41 -21.03 5.99
CA THR A 36 26.52 -21.05 7.14
C THR A 36 26.62 -19.76 7.93
N GLU A 37 25.47 -19.06 8.09
CA GLU A 37 25.39 -17.87 8.93
C GLU A 37 25.62 -18.20 10.41
N GLY A 38 26.30 -17.32 11.10
CA GLY A 38 26.52 -17.39 12.54
C GLY A 38 27.97 -17.18 12.96
N ARG A 39 28.22 -17.45 14.24
CA ARG A 39 29.56 -17.39 14.84
C ARG A 39 30.29 -18.71 14.59
N HIS A 40 31.50 -18.60 14.05
CA HIS A 40 32.37 -19.72 13.76
C HIS A 40 33.67 -19.64 14.53
N THR A 41 34.25 -20.80 14.85
CA THR A 41 35.54 -20.95 15.47
C THR A 41 36.42 -21.80 14.60
N LEU A 42 37.50 -21.23 14.08
CA LEU A 42 38.56 -21.96 13.42
C LEU A 42 39.67 -22.30 14.41
N GLN A 43 40.07 -23.56 14.48
CA GLN A 43 41.20 -24.00 15.27
C GLN A 43 42.19 -24.79 14.41
N VAL A 44 43.45 -24.44 14.50
CA VAL A 44 44.53 -25.12 13.82
C VAL A 44 45.49 -25.69 14.85
N ASN A 45 45.72 -26.99 14.81
CA ASN A 45 46.75 -27.68 15.60
C ASN A 45 47.87 -28.14 14.65
N ALA A 46 49.08 -27.87 14.97
CA ALA A 46 50.26 -28.33 14.22
C ALA A 46 51.27 -28.98 15.14
N ILE A 47 51.89 -30.04 14.68
CA ILE A 47 52.94 -30.78 15.41
C ILE A 47 54.12 -30.97 14.45
N ASP A 48 55.33 -30.57 14.86
CA ASP A 48 56.52 -30.77 14.09
C ASP A 48 57.15 -32.18 14.31
N ALA A 49 58.18 -32.50 13.55
CA ALA A 49 58.88 -33.81 13.65
C ALA A 49 59.60 -34.01 15.00
N ALA A 50 59.85 -32.98 15.77
CA ALA A 50 60.45 -33.03 17.10
C ALA A 50 59.40 -33.21 18.22
N GLY A 51 58.11 -33.15 17.88
CA GLY A 51 56.99 -33.27 18.81
C GLY A 51 56.56 -31.93 19.45
N ASN A 52 57.04 -30.77 18.95
CA ASN A 52 56.55 -29.52 19.39
C ASN A 52 55.18 -29.19 18.83
N GLU A 53 54.30 -28.72 19.67
CA GLU A 53 52.91 -28.42 19.33
C GLU A 53 52.66 -26.91 19.25
N ALA A 54 51.85 -26.49 18.25
CA ALA A 54 51.33 -25.14 18.12
C ALA A 54 49.82 -25.16 17.89
N VAL A 55 49.11 -24.29 18.58
CA VAL A 55 47.64 -24.15 18.42
C VAL A 55 47.31 -22.68 18.11
N ALA A 56 46.56 -22.48 17.04
CA ALA A 56 45.99 -21.19 16.70
C ALA A 56 44.48 -21.27 16.69
N ARG A 57 43.80 -20.20 17.11
CA ARG A 57 42.36 -20.08 17.14
C ARG A 57 41.91 -18.73 16.64
N ALA A 58 40.89 -18.73 15.78
CA ALA A 58 40.21 -17.54 15.30
C ALA A 58 38.68 -17.65 15.49
N GLU A 59 38.05 -16.59 15.86
CA GLU A 59 36.57 -16.49 15.89
C GLU A 59 36.13 -15.41 14.91
N PHE A 60 35.08 -15.70 14.14
CA PHE A 60 34.50 -14.78 13.18
C PHE A 60 33.01 -15.02 13.03
N VAL A 61 32.34 -14.08 12.38
CA VAL A 61 30.90 -14.15 12.10
C VAL A 61 30.68 -14.07 10.59
N ILE A 62 29.86 -14.98 10.08
CA ILE A 62 29.30 -14.91 8.74
C ILE A 62 27.87 -14.37 8.87
N ASP A 63 27.56 -13.32 8.14
CA ASP A 63 26.23 -12.68 8.10
C ASP A 63 25.94 -12.29 6.65
N HIS A 64 24.97 -12.94 6.03
CA HIS A 64 24.48 -12.66 4.67
C HIS A 64 23.15 -11.88 4.69
N THR A 65 22.65 -11.55 5.88
CA THR A 65 21.35 -10.92 6.06
C THR A 65 21.46 -9.39 5.93
N PRO A 66 20.94 -8.78 4.85
CA PRO A 66 21.00 -7.34 4.69
C PRO A 66 20.29 -6.57 5.80
N PRO A 67 20.68 -5.30 6.06
CA PRO A 67 19.98 -4.43 6.98
C PRO A 67 18.51 -4.27 6.61
N LYS A 68 17.66 -3.98 7.60
CA LYS A 68 16.25 -3.62 7.38
C LYS A 68 16.06 -2.14 7.67
N ILE A 69 15.71 -1.39 6.65
CA ILE A 69 15.41 0.04 6.75
C ILE A 69 13.98 0.21 7.29
N GLN A 70 13.78 1.21 8.12
CA GLN A 70 12.48 1.54 8.68
C GLN A 70 12.22 3.04 8.58
N PHE A 71 11.10 3.38 7.94
CA PHE A 71 10.57 4.74 7.89
C PHE A 71 9.58 4.97 9.04
N TYR A 72 9.59 6.18 9.59
CA TYR A 72 8.68 6.61 10.65
C TYR A 72 7.99 7.91 10.24
N GLN A 73 6.70 8.02 10.53
CA GLN A 73 5.86 9.19 10.25
C GLN A 73 5.68 9.50 8.75
N VAL A 74 6.01 8.54 7.89
CA VAL A 74 5.80 8.60 6.45
C VAL A 74 5.41 7.23 5.93
N GLU A 75 4.50 7.17 4.96
CA GLU A 75 3.98 5.95 4.36
C GLU A 75 3.96 6.08 2.84
N GLU A 76 4.13 4.95 2.15
CA GLU A 76 4.09 4.87 0.69
C GLU A 76 2.75 5.34 0.13
N GLY A 77 2.80 6.24 -0.86
CA GLY A 77 1.64 6.79 -1.55
C GLY A 77 0.77 7.74 -0.71
N ALA A 78 1.21 8.11 0.50
CA ALA A 78 0.46 8.99 1.37
C ALA A 78 0.53 10.45 0.93
N GLN A 79 -0.47 11.25 1.37
CA GLN A 79 -0.53 12.69 1.16
C GLN A 79 -0.49 13.41 2.51
N TYR A 80 0.37 14.40 2.64
CA TYR A 80 0.57 15.17 3.85
C TYR A 80 0.26 16.65 3.62
N GLU A 81 -0.34 17.34 4.59
CA GLU A 81 -0.60 18.80 4.53
C GLU A 81 0.54 19.57 5.21
N GLY A 82 1.11 20.56 4.52
CA GLY A 82 2.08 21.50 5.11
C GLY A 82 3.47 20.91 5.30
N ILE A 83 4.02 20.97 6.51
CA ILE A 83 5.38 20.55 6.83
C ILE A 83 5.36 19.07 7.24
N LEU A 84 6.17 18.25 6.58
CA LEU A 84 6.40 16.86 6.97
C LEU A 84 7.75 16.74 7.69
N ASN A 85 7.71 16.16 8.89
CA ASN A 85 8.90 15.65 9.58
C ASN A 85 8.81 14.14 9.59
N PHE A 86 9.86 13.48 9.11
CA PHE A 86 9.95 12.03 9.13
C PHE A 86 11.31 11.55 9.59
N GLN A 87 11.41 10.30 9.97
CA GLN A 87 12.64 9.70 10.46
C GLN A 87 12.92 8.39 9.73
N VAL A 88 14.19 8.06 9.64
CA VAL A 88 14.70 6.81 9.08
C VAL A 88 15.70 6.21 10.04
N ASP A 89 15.70 4.90 10.20
CA ASP A 89 16.74 4.16 10.92
C ASP A 89 16.83 2.73 10.40
N SER A 90 17.90 2.03 10.78
CA SER A 90 18.00 0.58 10.61
C SER A 90 17.38 -0.13 11.83
N ARG A 91 16.93 -1.37 11.63
CA ARG A 91 16.27 -2.14 12.68
C ARG A 91 17.23 -2.67 13.75
N LYS A 92 18.46 -3.00 13.33
CA LYS A 92 19.53 -3.43 14.24
C LYS A 92 20.40 -2.24 14.62
N LYS A 93 20.88 -2.21 15.84
CA LYS A 93 21.72 -1.11 16.38
C LYS A 93 23.10 -1.05 15.71
N GLU A 94 23.56 -2.19 15.23
CA GLU A 94 24.88 -2.38 14.59
C GLU A 94 24.88 -1.92 13.13
N ASP A 95 23.69 -1.83 12.48
CA ASP A 95 23.54 -1.36 11.12
C ASP A 95 23.50 0.18 11.11
N TRP A 96 23.82 0.79 9.98
CA TRP A 96 23.74 2.25 9.81
C TRP A 96 23.13 2.63 8.47
N ILE A 97 22.52 3.81 8.44
CA ILE A 97 22.11 4.46 7.20
C ILE A 97 23.35 5.10 6.57
N GLU A 98 23.65 4.73 5.35
CA GLU A 98 24.81 5.22 4.59
C GLU A 98 24.46 6.44 3.74
N GLU A 99 23.29 6.40 3.10
CA GLU A 99 22.82 7.48 2.24
C GLU A 99 21.32 7.66 2.34
N VAL A 100 20.89 8.91 2.23
CA VAL A 100 19.47 9.27 2.00
C VAL A 100 19.43 10.28 0.85
N LEU A 101 18.67 9.95 -0.18
CA LEU A 101 18.37 10.83 -1.31
C LEU A 101 16.91 11.28 -1.22
N ILE A 102 16.65 12.58 -1.38
CA ILE A 102 15.30 13.13 -1.56
C ILE A 102 15.25 13.76 -2.94
N ASN A 103 14.39 13.23 -3.82
CA ASN A 103 14.32 13.60 -5.23
C ASN A 103 15.72 13.59 -5.89
N GLY A 104 16.49 12.52 -5.64
CA GLY A 104 17.84 12.32 -6.17
C GLY A 104 18.92 13.22 -5.54
N LYS A 105 18.60 14.03 -4.53
CA LYS A 105 19.57 14.89 -3.84
C LYS A 105 20.01 14.28 -2.51
N ARG A 106 21.31 14.07 -2.35
CA ARG A 106 21.90 13.58 -1.11
C ARG A 106 21.62 14.53 0.06
N GLN A 107 21.16 13.96 1.16
CA GLN A 107 20.86 14.67 2.40
C GLN A 107 22.02 14.56 3.40
N THR A 108 22.15 15.55 4.25
CA THR A 108 23.05 15.47 5.40
C THR A 108 22.42 14.58 6.46
N LEU A 109 23.14 13.54 6.84
CA LEU A 109 22.69 12.62 7.88
C LEU A 109 22.90 13.24 9.26
N LYS A 110 21.80 13.53 9.95
CA LYS A 110 21.81 14.04 11.31
C LYS A 110 20.97 13.13 12.20
N LYS A 111 21.63 12.53 13.19
CA LYS A 111 20.97 11.60 14.12
C LYS A 111 20.46 12.35 15.34
N GLU A 112 19.16 12.23 15.63
CA GLU A 112 18.48 12.77 16.81
C GLU A 112 17.73 11.63 17.49
N ASP A 113 17.94 11.44 18.79
CA ASP A 113 17.33 10.33 19.57
C ASP A 113 17.49 8.94 18.94
N GLY A 114 18.67 8.71 18.33
CA GLY A 114 19.00 7.44 17.70
C GLY A 114 18.51 7.27 16.28
N LYS A 115 17.74 8.20 15.70
CA LYS A 115 17.20 8.15 14.35
C LYS A 115 17.66 9.30 13.48
N TYR A 116 17.71 9.09 12.17
CA TYR A 116 18.00 10.16 11.21
C TYR A 116 16.71 10.91 10.90
N THR A 117 16.72 12.24 11.13
CA THR A 117 15.54 13.10 11.02
C THR A 117 15.63 14.01 9.80
N PHE A 118 14.53 14.11 9.06
CA PHE A 118 14.40 14.95 7.86
C PHE A 118 13.14 15.79 7.95
N GLN A 119 13.20 16.98 7.35
CA GLN A 119 12.07 17.89 7.24
C GLN A 119 11.89 18.34 5.81
N ILE A 120 10.65 18.28 5.31
CA ILE A 120 10.25 18.80 4.02
C ILE A 120 9.17 19.86 4.23
N THR A 121 9.36 21.03 3.64
CA THR A 121 8.51 22.21 3.86
C THR A 121 7.75 22.65 2.61
N ASN A 122 8.21 22.26 1.43
CA ASN A 122 7.60 22.68 0.18
C ASN A 122 6.58 21.66 -0.31
N PRO A 123 5.43 22.11 -0.84
CA PRO A 123 4.51 21.21 -1.54
C PRO A 123 5.14 20.59 -2.80
N GLY A 124 4.77 19.37 -3.11
CA GLY A 124 5.24 18.62 -4.27
C GLY A 124 5.24 17.12 -4.08
N GLU A 125 5.63 16.40 -5.12
CA GLU A 125 5.87 14.96 -5.10
C GLU A 125 7.29 14.68 -4.65
N TYR A 126 7.45 13.68 -3.79
CA TYR A 126 8.72 13.30 -3.22
C TYR A 126 8.96 11.81 -3.36
N GLU A 127 10.19 11.49 -3.74
CA GLU A 127 10.76 10.16 -3.70
C GLU A 127 11.95 10.19 -2.75
N VAL A 128 11.96 9.30 -1.78
CA VAL A 128 13.04 9.15 -0.81
C VAL A 128 13.66 7.78 -1.00
N SER A 129 14.96 7.75 -1.38
CA SER A 129 15.78 6.54 -1.45
C SER A 129 16.71 6.50 -0.25
N VAL A 130 16.80 5.35 0.39
CA VAL A 130 17.63 5.13 1.57
C VAL A 130 18.49 3.90 1.37
N THR A 131 19.81 4.06 1.53
CA THR A 131 20.76 2.93 1.55
C THR A 131 21.27 2.72 2.98
N ALA A 132 21.30 1.47 3.40
CA ALA A 132 21.85 1.05 4.69
C ALA A 132 22.91 -0.04 4.50
N ALA A 133 23.85 -0.12 5.41
CA ALA A 133 24.88 -1.14 5.45
C ALA A 133 25.01 -1.74 6.86
N ASP A 134 25.59 -2.93 6.94
CA ASP A 134 25.95 -3.60 8.19
C ASP A 134 27.47 -3.85 8.31
N LEU A 135 27.87 -4.37 9.47
CA LEU A 135 29.29 -4.68 9.74
C LEU A 135 29.87 -5.81 8.87
N ALA A 136 29.03 -6.64 8.27
CA ALA A 136 29.45 -7.70 7.36
C ALA A 136 29.67 -7.21 5.93
N GLY A 137 29.17 -6.00 5.61
CA GLY A 137 29.22 -5.40 4.28
C GLY A 137 28.00 -5.72 3.42
N ASN A 138 26.91 -6.21 4.03
CA ASN A 138 25.64 -6.32 3.31
C ASN A 138 25.00 -4.95 3.20
N GLU A 139 24.38 -4.68 2.05
CA GLU A 139 23.69 -3.43 1.76
C GLU A 139 22.21 -3.70 1.48
N ALA A 140 21.37 -2.73 1.82
CA ALA A 140 19.95 -2.70 1.45
C ALA A 140 19.58 -1.30 0.98
N GLU A 141 18.68 -1.25 -0.01
CA GLU A 141 18.08 -0.01 -0.49
C GLU A 141 16.56 -0.12 -0.40
N GLU A 142 15.93 0.93 0.13
CA GLU A 142 14.48 1.06 0.15
C GLU A 142 14.04 2.44 -0.34
N ASN A 143 12.96 2.47 -1.10
CA ASN A 143 12.39 3.66 -1.70
C ASN A 143 10.96 3.85 -1.20
N ILE A 144 10.59 5.12 -0.97
CA ILE A 144 9.22 5.49 -0.60
C ILE A 144 8.84 6.77 -1.34
N SER A 145 7.60 6.83 -1.84
CA SER A 145 7.04 7.97 -2.56
C SER A 145 5.83 8.53 -1.82
N PHE A 146 5.67 9.84 -1.79
CA PHE A 146 4.55 10.53 -1.16
C PHE A 146 4.38 11.94 -1.73
N GLU A 147 3.25 12.58 -1.39
CA GLU A 147 2.94 13.94 -1.81
C GLU A 147 2.80 14.87 -0.61
N ILE A 148 3.31 16.09 -0.72
CA ILE A 148 3.01 17.18 0.21
C ILE A 148 2.13 18.20 -0.49
N VAL A 149 0.95 18.46 0.07
CA VAL A 149 0.03 19.51 -0.40
C VAL A 149 0.10 20.76 0.47
N PRO A 150 -0.20 21.92 -0.08
CA PRO A 150 -0.26 23.16 0.70
C PRO A 150 -1.21 23.00 1.90
N GLU A 151 -0.84 23.59 3.02
CA GLU A 151 -1.73 23.65 4.16
C GLU A 151 -2.97 24.48 3.80
N LYS A 152 -4.16 23.92 4.00
CA LYS A 152 -5.43 24.62 3.76
C LYS A 152 -5.54 25.83 4.68
N THR A 153 -5.90 26.96 4.10
CA THR A 153 -6.12 28.18 4.86
C THR A 153 -7.29 28.03 5.85
N ILE A 154 -7.32 28.85 6.90
CA ILE A 154 -8.41 28.84 7.89
C ILE A 154 -9.77 29.06 7.20
N LEU A 155 -9.81 29.86 6.13
CA LEU A 155 -11.01 30.10 5.33
C LEU A 155 -11.47 28.84 4.58
N GLU A 156 -10.55 28.07 3.99
CA GLU A 156 -10.88 26.81 3.30
C GLU A 156 -11.31 25.72 4.28
N LYS A 157 -10.65 25.62 5.44
CA LYS A 157 -11.05 24.71 6.53
C LYS A 157 -12.43 25.06 7.08
N ALA A 158 -12.81 26.36 7.15
CA ALA A 158 -14.13 26.81 7.58
C ALA A 158 -15.20 26.68 6.47
N ALA A 159 -14.84 26.80 5.20
CA ALA A 159 -15.76 26.67 4.07
C ALA A 159 -16.16 25.23 3.76
N ALA A 160 -15.30 24.27 4.00
CA ALA A 160 -15.54 22.86 3.69
C ALA A 160 -16.83 22.28 4.31
N PRO A 161 -17.16 22.47 5.60
CA PRO A 161 -18.42 22.03 6.18
C PRO A 161 -19.63 22.75 5.59
N ILE A 162 -19.50 24.04 5.24
CA ILE A 162 -20.58 24.86 4.63
C ILE A 162 -20.86 24.35 3.21
N GLN A 163 -19.85 24.08 2.44
CA GLN A 163 -19.95 23.54 1.08
C GLN A 163 -20.61 22.14 1.06
N LYS A 164 -20.29 21.29 2.03
CA LYS A 164 -20.93 19.98 2.22
C LYS A 164 -22.42 20.08 2.60
N ILE A 165 -22.80 21.09 3.39
CA ILE A 165 -24.19 21.37 3.74
C ILE A 165 -24.96 21.91 2.53
N LEU A 166 -24.35 22.80 1.74
CA LEU A 166 -24.95 23.36 0.53
C LEU A 166 -25.14 22.32 -0.57
N SER A 167 -24.13 21.50 -0.83
CA SER A 167 -24.24 20.41 -1.81
C SER A 167 -25.29 19.36 -1.41
N GLY A 168 -25.34 18.98 -0.13
CA GLY A 168 -26.37 18.06 0.38
C GLY A 168 -27.79 18.63 0.34
N LYS A 169 -27.97 19.97 0.41
CA LYS A 169 -29.28 20.60 0.19
C LYS A 169 -29.69 20.59 -1.29
N THR A 170 -28.74 20.84 -2.19
CA THR A 170 -29.01 20.87 -3.64
C THR A 170 -29.41 19.48 -4.15
N GLU A 171 -28.78 18.42 -3.67
CA GLU A 171 -29.20 17.04 -4.02
C GLU A 171 -30.59 16.68 -3.49
N LYS A 172 -30.93 17.11 -2.27
CA LYS A 172 -32.28 16.89 -1.72
C LYS A 172 -33.36 17.69 -2.46
N GLU A 173 -33.07 18.89 -2.88
CA GLU A 173 -34.01 19.73 -3.66
C GLU A 173 -34.16 19.18 -5.09
N GLN A 174 -33.12 18.70 -5.74
CA GLN A 174 -33.23 18.08 -7.06
C GLN A 174 -34.02 16.75 -6.99
N LYS A 175 -33.81 15.92 -5.96
CA LYS A 175 -34.56 14.67 -5.76
C LYS A 175 -36.04 14.93 -5.47
N ASN A 176 -36.36 16.00 -4.71
CA ASN A 176 -37.75 16.38 -4.47
C ASN A 176 -38.45 16.92 -5.74
N ARG A 177 -37.77 17.74 -6.55
CA ARG A 177 -38.31 18.24 -7.83
C ARG A 177 -38.53 17.12 -8.87
N GLN A 178 -37.71 16.11 -8.85
CA GLN A 178 -37.86 14.91 -9.72
C GLN A 178 -39.04 14.05 -9.27
N GLY A 179 -39.20 13.83 -7.97
CA GLY A 179 -40.35 13.13 -7.39
C GLY A 179 -41.70 13.87 -7.61
N GLU A 180 -41.70 15.17 -7.56
CA GLU A 180 -42.92 15.96 -7.90
C GLU A 180 -43.29 15.93 -9.39
N LYS A 181 -42.30 15.91 -10.29
CA LYS A 181 -42.56 15.76 -11.75
C LYS A 181 -43.07 14.37 -12.08
N GLU A 182 -42.52 13.33 -11.50
CA GLU A 182 -43.04 11.95 -11.68
C GLU A 182 -44.44 11.80 -11.13
N ASN A 183 -44.75 12.36 -9.97
CA ASN A 183 -46.09 12.28 -9.37
C ASN A 183 -47.14 13.04 -10.19
N ARG A 184 -46.79 14.17 -10.81
CA ARG A 184 -47.70 14.90 -11.75
C ARG A 184 -47.93 14.10 -13.04
N HIS A 185 -46.90 13.42 -13.55
CA HIS A 185 -47.02 12.60 -14.75
C HIS A 185 -47.90 11.38 -14.49
N PHE A 186 -47.76 10.73 -13.35
CA PHE A 186 -48.61 9.60 -12.92
C PHE A 186 -50.07 10.05 -12.67
N ALA A 187 -50.28 11.24 -12.08
CA ALA A 187 -51.63 11.77 -11.91
C ALA A 187 -52.29 12.08 -13.26
N MET A 188 -51.57 12.65 -14.21
CA MET A 188 -52.07 12.96 -15.56
C MET A 188 -52.42 11.68 -16.35
N LEU A 189 -51.61 10.65 -16.29
CA LEU A 189 -51.88 9.35 -16.88
C LEU A 189 -53.10 8.67 -16.28
N LYS A 190 -53.36 8.78 -14.97
CA LYS A 190 -54.56 8.26 -14.32
C LYS A 190 -55.83 8.94 -14.87
N TRP A 191 -55.84 10.25 -15.04
CA TRP A 191 -56.99 10.97 -15.60
C TRP A 191 -57.24 10.64 -17.08
N ILE A 192 -56.21 10.40 -17.88
CA ILE A 192 -56.32 9.99 -19.28
C ILE A 192 -56.97 8.62 -19.36
N VAL A 193 -56.54 7.67 -18.51
CA VAL A 193 -57.11 6.28 -18.49
C VAL A 193 -58.55 6.32 -18.00
N ILE A 194 -58.91 7.09 -16.97
CA ILE A 194 -60.24 7.23 -16.47
C ILE A 194 -61.14 7.88 -17.56
N GLY A 195 -60.66 8.91 -18.23
CA GLY A 195 -61.39 9.56 -19.34
C GLY A 195 -61.69 8.61 -20.51
N SER A 196 -60.73 7.77 -20.89
CA SER A 196 -60.91 6.79 -21.95
C SER A 196 -61.92 5.69 -21.58
N ILE A 197 -61.94 5.26 -20.31
CA ILE A 197 -62.92 4.27 -19.83
C ILE A 197 -64.35 4.89 -19.85
N ILE A 198 -64.51 6.14 -19.41
CA ILE A 198 -65.81 6.82 -19.43
C ILE A 198 -66.31 6.99 -20.87
N THR A 199 -65.48 7.37 -21.83
CA THR A 199 -65.87 7.45 -23.24
C THR A 199 -66.27 6.11 -23.84
N ILE A 200 -65.59 5.06 -23.52
CA ILE A 200 -65.98 3.70 -23.98
C ILE A 200 -67.33 3.28 -23.39
N LEU A 201 -67.55 3.56 -22.09
CA LEU A 201 -68.84 3.25 -21.45
C LEU A 201 -69.99 4.06 -22.05
N LEU A 202 -69.80 5.33 -22.40
CA LEU A 202 -70.82 6.16 -23.07
C LEU A 202 -71.11 5.64 -24.49
N ILE A 203 -70.09 5.20 -25.24
CA ILE A 203 -70.28 4.62 -26.56
C ILE A 203 -71.09 3.29 -26.45
N MET A 204 -70.74 2.46 -25.47
CA MET A 204 -71.48 1.18 -25.23
C MET A 204 -72.91 1.42 -24.83
N ALA A 205 -73.19 2.40 -23.95
CA ALA A 205 -74.54 2.81 -23.57
C ALA A 205 -75.31 3.33 -24.78
N GLY A 206 -74.70 4.15 -25.64
CA GLY A 206 -75.34 4.62 -26.89
C GLY A 206 -75.73 3.51 -27.85
N VAL A 207 -74.81 2.54 -27.98
CA VAL A 207 -75.06 1.33 -28.82
C VAL A 207 -76.27 0.48 -28.27
N VAL A 208 -76.33 0.34 -26.93
CA VAL A 208 -77.42 -0.38 -26.28
C VAL A 208 -78.74 0.35 -26.47
N LEU A 209 -78.76 1.67 -26.32
CA LEU A 209 -79.96 2.49 -26.54
C LEU A 209 -80.46 2.48 -28.01
N CYS A 210 -79.52 2.52 -28.98
CA CYS A 210 -79.82 2.37 -30.39
C CYS A 210 -80.42 0.96 -30.75
N ARG A 211 -79.93 -0.08 -30.14
CA ARG A 211 -80.49 -1.46 -30.32
C ARG A 211 -81.90 -1.54 -29.74
N ARG A 212 -82.15 -1.06 -28.53
CA ARG A 212 -83.47 -1.05 -27.92
C ARG A 212 -84.47 -0.30 -28.78
N LYS A 213 -84.12 0.87 -29.35
CA LYS A 213 -84.97 1.66 -30.22
C LYS A 213 -85.31 0.93 -31.53
N LYS A 214 -84.31 0.12 -32.01
CA LYS A 214 -84.51 -0.67 -33.23
C LYS A 214 -85.41 -1.93 -33.01
N ASP A 215 -85.31 -2.51 -31.81
CA ASP A 215 -86.13 -3.64 -31.41
C ASP A 215 -87.53 -3.22 -31.10
N SER A 216 -87.79 -2.08 -30.44
CA SER A 216 -89.15 -1.49 -30.24
C SER A 216 -89.81 -1.10 -31.54
N ALA A 217 -89.10 -0.59 -32.56
CA ALA A 217 -89.64 -0.24 -33.86
C ALA A 217 -90.00 -1.52 -34.71
N LYS A 218 -89.44 -2.68 -34.40
CA LYS A 218 -89.82 -3.97 -35.05
C LYS A 218 -91.02 -4.64 -34.42
N GLU A 219 -91.25 -4.44 -33.10
CA GLU A 219 -92.44 -4.89 -32.40
C GLU A 219 -93.64 -4.11 -32.85
N GLU A 220 -93.57 -2.76 -33.08
CA GLU A 220 -94.64 -1.94 -33.56
C GLU A 220 -95.06 -2.24 -35.01
N GLN A 221 -94.18 -2.79 -35.86
CA GLN A 221 -94.49 -3.25 -37.22
C GLN A 221 -95.07 -4.66 -37.29
N ALA A 222 -95.00 -5.49 -36.25
CA ALA A 222 -95.52 -6.86 -36.21
C ALA A 222 -96.93 -6.89 -35.68
N ASP A 223 -97.44 -5.83 -35.05
CA ASP A 223 -98.84 -5.73 -34.56
C ASP A 223 -99.83 -5.08 -35.60
N GLU A 224 -99.32 -4.64 -36.79
CA GLU A 224 -100.12 -4.04 -37.86
C GLU A 224 -100.38 -5.03 -39.07
N GLU A 225 -99.92 -6.28 -39.05
CA GLU A 225 -100.26 -7.34 -40.03
C GLU A 225 -101.20 -8.37 -39.38
#